data_a2545d3a1d78dbfd1f8ab4449df69746
#
_entry.id   a2545d3a1d78dbfd1f8ab4449df69746
#
_cell.length_a   1.000
_cell.length_b   1.000
_cell.length_c   1.000
_cell.angle_alpha   90.00
_cell.angle_beta   90.00
_cell.angle_gamma   90.00
#
_symmetry.space_group_name_H-M   'P 1'
#
loop_
_entity.id
_entity.type
_entity.pdbx_description
1 polymer ?
#
loop_
_entity_poly.entity_id
_entity_poly.type
_entity_poly.pdbx_seq_one_letter_code
_entity_poly.pdbx_strand_id
1 'polypeptide(L)'
;MTTLADLRLIASGKVRELYDLESVADGPSTLLMVASDRISTYDAVHPTPIPDKGKVLTGLSVFWFERTREIVANHMVSTVDGVPEEALGRALVVRRLEMLPVECVVRGYITGSGWKDYQATGAVSGIALRAGLRESERLPEPIFTPSTKADVGHDEAIDFERAAELVGDRKLMERVRDASIELYSFAAEHARERGVILADTKFEFGLPSTETGEGGGEGEPELVLGDEVLTPDSSRYWPADGYEVGHGQPSFDKQFVRDWASASGWDKRPPAPAIPQEVVAGTRARYVEAYERITGEPFEAWLERTGAAADAAGFGGAAGLGASADAG
;
A
#
# COMPACT_ATOMS: atom_id res chain seq x y z
N MET A 1 -23.29 16.52 10.19
CA MET A 1 -22.38 15.44 9.81
C MET A 1 -20.99 16.04 9.74
N THR A 2 -20.00 15.41 10.34
CA THR A 2 -18.60 15.88 10.31
C THR A 2 -18.04 15.63 8.91
N THR A 3 -17.35 16.61 8.33
CA THR A 3 -16.66 16.50 7.04
C THR A 3 -15.14 16.38 7.27
N LEU A 4 -14.36 15.98 6.26
CA LEU A 4 -12.90 16.00 6.35
C LEU A 4 -12.34 17.38 6.64
N ALA A 5 -13.02 18.45 6.17
CA ALA A 5 -12.61 19.83 6.41
C ALA A 5 -12.78 20.26 7.88
N ASP A 6 -13.64 19.59 8.65
CA ASP A 6 -13.83 19.82 10.09
C ASP A 6 -12.78 19.13 10.97
N LEU A 7 -12.02 18.17 10.40
CA LEU A 7 -11.03 17.40 11.13
C LEU A 7 -9.63 18.03 11.02
N ARG A 8 -8.86 17.89 12.11
CA ARG A 8 -7.47 18.34 12.13
C ARG A 8 -6.58 17.39 11.35
N LEU A 9 -6.03 17.85 10.22
CA LEU A 9 -5.02 17.13 9.46
C LEU A 9 -3.73 17.05 10.31
N ILE A 10 -3.21 15.81 10.54
CA ILE A 10 -1.97 15.56 11.28
C ILE A 10 -0.82 15.37 10.30
N ALA A 11 -1.03 14.59 9.25
CA ALA A 11 0.00 14.29 8.26
C ALA A 11 -0.61 14.10 6.87
N SER A 12 0.13 14.53 5.85
CA SER A 12 -0.24 14.32 4.45
C SER A 12 0.96 13.69 3.72
N GLY A 13 0.81 12.41 3.36
CA GLY A 13 1.76 11.69 2.55
C GLY A 13 1.49 11.85 1.04
N LYS A 14 2.25 11.15 0.22
CA LYS A 14 2.11 11.17 -1.26
C LYS A 14 0.72 10.73 -1.70
N VAL A 15 0.12 9.75 -1.01
CA VAL A 15 -1.15 9.12 -1.40
C VAL A 15 -2.13 8.92 -0.25
N ARG A 16 -1.79 9.30 0.98
CA ARG A 16 -2.62 9.17 2.18
C ARG A 16 -2.59 10.41 3.04
N GLU A 17 -3.64 10.57 3.83
CA GLU A 17 -3.81 11.64 4.80
C GLU A 17 -4.25 11.05 6.13
N LEU A 18 -3.73 11.59 7.23
CA LEU A 18 -4.08 11.21 8.58
C LEU A 18 -4.73 12.41 9.28
N TYR A 19 -5.91 12.19 9.82
CA TYR A 19 -6.66 13.18 10.58
C TYR A 19 -6.82 12.71 12.03
N ASP A 20 -6.82 13.67 12.93
CA ASP A 20 -7.10 13.42 14.34
C ASP A 20 -8.62 13.19 14.52
N LEU A 21 -8.94 12.10 15.19
CA LEU A 21 -10.29 11.93 15.71
C LEU A 21 -10.21 12.21 17.20
N GLU A 22 -10.92 13.26 17.66
CA GLU A 22 -11.01 13.57 19.08
C GLU A 22 -11.44 12.30 19.82
N SER A 23 -10.62 11.90 20.79
CA SER A 23 -10.89 10.72 21.61
C SER A 23 -12.26 10.85 22.22
N VAL A 24 -13.15 9.91 21.98
CA VAL A 24 -14.36 9.75 22.81
C VAL A 24 -13.81 9.46 24.22
N ALA A 25 -14.25 10.24 25.20
CA ALA A 25 -13.78 10.14 26.58
C ALA A 25 -13.70 8.66 27.00
N ASP A 26 -12.52 8.23 27.49
CA ASP A 26 -12.18 6.87 27.95
C ASP A 26 -11.94 5.79 26.86
N GLY A 27 -11.81 6.16 25.57
CA GLY A 27 -11.45 5.22 24.50
C GLY A 27 -9.98 5.36 24.03
N PRO A 28 -9.46 4.37 23.29
CA PRO A 28 -8.13 4.46 22.68
C PRO A 28 -8.05 5.64 21.72
N SER A 29 -6.89 6.31 21.68
CA SER A 29 -6.66 7.38 20.70
C SER A 29 -6.75 6.83 19.29
N THR A 30 -7.61 7.41 18.47
CA THR A 30 -7.84 6.97 17.08
C THR A 30 -7.50 8.05 16.08
N LEU A 31 -7.22 7.61 14.87
CA LEU A 31 -6.98 8.43 13.70
C LEU A 31 -7.95 8.03 12.59
N LEU A 32 -8.28 8.97 11.72
CA LEU A 32 -8.87 8.67 10.43
C LEU A 32 -7.76 8.64 9.39
N MET A 33 -7.52 7.47 8.81
CA MET A 33 -6.58 7.27 7.72
C MET A 33 -7.35 7.26 6.40
N VAL A 34 -7.07 8.22 5.53
CA VAL A 34 -7.77 8.42 4.25
C VAL A 34 -6.83 8.13 3.09
N ALA A 35 -7.12 7.10 2.32
CA ALA A 35 -6.45 6.85 1.05
C ALA A 35 -6.97 7.81 -0.03
N SER A 36 -6.08 8.35 -0.85
CA SER A 36 -6.43 9.24 -1.95
C SER A 36 -6.28 8.54 -3.29
N ASP A 37 -6.91 9.11 -4.30
CA ASP A 37 -6.78 8.66 -5.69
C ASP A 37 -5.50 9.17 -6.37
N ARG A 38 -4.66 9.91 -5.64
CA ARG A 38 -3.34 10.33 -6.12
C ARG A 38 -2.48 9.12 -6.43
N ILE A 39 -1.67 9.22 -7.48
CA ILE A 39 -0.68 8.23 -7.84
C ILE A 39 0.69 8.89 -7.98
N SER A 40 1.71 8.23 -7.48
CA SER A 40 3.09 8.71 -7.59
C SER A 40 3.96 7.65 -8.27
N THR A 41 4.88 8.11 -9.13
CA THR A 41 5.93 7.29 -9.70
C THR A 41 7.25 8.04 -9.60
N TYR A 42 8.35 7.33 -9.31
CA TYR A 42 9.67 7.96 -9.15
C TYR A 42 9.67 9.15 -8.16
N ASP A 43 8.95 8.98 -7.03
CA ASP A 43 8.76 9.99 -5.98
C ASP A 43 8.04 11.29 -6.37
N ALA A 44 7.54 11.38 -7.60
CA ALA A 44 6.72 12.48 -8.07
C ALA A 44 5.23 12.11 -8.14
N VAL A 45 4.38 12.94 -7.54
CA VAL A 45 2.91 12.79 -7.61
C VAL A 45 2.42 13.34 -8.95
N HIS A 46 1.66 12.52 -9.68
CA HIS A 46 1.02 12.97 -10.92
C HIS A 46 -0.18 13.88 -10.61
N PRO A 47 -0.42 14.91 -11.43
CA PRO A 47 -1.57 15.81 -11.23
C PRO A 47 -2.92 15.14 -11.54
N THR A 48 -2.90 14.01 -12.28
CA THR A 48 -4.10 13.27 -12.66
C THR A 48 -4.34 12.13 -11.68
N PRO A 49 -5.48 12.11 -10.95
CA PRO A 49 -5.83 11.00 -10.06
C PRO A 49 -6.28 9.75 -10.84
N ILE A 50 -6.25 8.61 -10.18
CA ILE A 50 -6.83 7.35 -10.67
C ILE A 50 -8.14 7.12 -9.90
N PRO A 51 -9.31 7.25 -10.53
CA PRO A 51 -10.60 7.10 -9.87
C PRO A 51 -10.73 5.76 -9.14
N ASP A 52 -11.35 5.76 -7.97
CA ASP A 52 -11.56 4.62 -7.08
C ASP A 52 -10.27 3.96 -6.52
N LYS A 53 -9.08 4.46 -6.86
CA LYS A 53 -7.82 3.88 -6.37
C LYS A 53 -7.81 3.79 -4.84
N GLY A 54 -8.16 4.87 -4.15
CA GLY A 54 -8.22 4.90 -2.69
C GLY A 54 -9.18 3.85 -2.12
N LYS A 55 -10.34 3.66 -2.77
CA LYS A 55 -11.35 2.67 -2.36
C LYS A 55 -10.85 1.24 -2.55
N VAL A 56 -10.19 0.95 -3.67
CA VAL A 56 -9.59 -0.37 -3.93
C VAL A 56 -8.51 -0.69 -2.90
N LEU A 57 -7.59 0.25 -2.62
CA LEU A 57 -6.52 0.03 -1.64
C LEU A 57 -7.08 -0.22 -0.24
N THR A 58 -8.08 0.57 0.17
CA THR A 58 -8.72 0.41 1.47
C THR A 58 -9.46 -0.93 1.57
N GLY A 59 -10.23 -1.30 0.54
CA GLY A 59 -10.94 -2.58 0.52
C GLY A 59 -10.00 -3.78 0.58
N LEU A 60 -8.87 -3.74 -0.13
CA LEU A 60 -7.84 -4.79 -0.02
C LEU A 60 -7.19 -4.83 1.36
N SER A 61 -6.85 -3.66 1.95
CA SER A 61 -6.28 -3.62 3.30
C SER A 61 -7.24 -4.23 4.32
N VAL A 62 -8.54 -3.89 4.26
CA VAL A 62 -9.57 -4.48 5.14
C VAL A 62 -9.64 -5.99 4.98
N PHE A 63 -9.73 -6.48 3.73
CA PHE A 63 -9.74 -7.91 3.46
C PHE A 63 -8.55 -8.63 4.10
N TRP A 64 -7.35 -8.08 4.00
CA TRP A 64 -6.16 -8.69 4.57
C TRP A 64 -6.09 -8.54 6.08
N PHE A 65 -6.45 -7.40 6.66
CA PHE A 65 -6.50 -7.21 8.11
C PHE A 65 -7.43 -8.22 8.79
N GLU A 66 -8.59 -8.51 8.18
CA GLU A 66 -9.53 -9.50 8.70
C GLU A 66 -8.97 -10.92 8.63
N ARG A 67 -8.27 -11.28 7.56
CA ARG A 67 -7.77 -12.64 7.33
C ARG A 67 -6.47 -12.96 8.06
N THR A 68 -5.70 -11.94 8.42
CA THR A 68 -4.38 -12.10 9.05
C THR A 68 -4.36 -11.78 10.54
N ARG A 69 -5.50 -11.48 11.13
CA ARG A 69 -5.63 -11.11 12.56
C ARG A 69 -5.11 -12.17 13.53
N GLU A 70 -5.09 -13.44 13.13
CA GLU A 70 -4.55 -14.54 13.95
C GLU A 70 -3.02 -14.63 13.88
N ILE A 71 -2.39 -13.99 12.87
CA ILE A 71 -0.93 -13.92 12.73
C ILE A 71 -0.38 -12.78 13.57
N VAL A 72 -0.99 -11.60 13.43
CA VAL A 72 -0.60 -10.38 14.17
C VAL A 72 -1.81 -9.46 14.31
N ALA A 73 -1.92 -8.80 15.47
CA ALA A 73 -2.92 -7.75 15.67
C ALA A 73 -2.72 -6.61 14.65
N ASN A 74 -3.80 -5.93 14.30
CA ASN A 74 -3.73 -4.77 13.39
C ASN A 74 -4.44 -3.55 13.98
N HIS A 75 -4.23 -2.41 13.36
CA HIS A 75 -4.70 -1.12 13.86
C HIS A 75 -6.15 -0.76 13.45
N MET A 76 -6.79 -1.54 12.60
CA MET A 76 -8.13 -1.24 12.10
C MET A 76 -9.18 -1.30 13.21
N VAL A 77 -10.02 -0.26 13.32
CA VAL A 77 -11.13 -0.15 14.26
C VAL A 77 -12.45 -0.20 13.52
N SER A 78 -12.64 0.65 12.50
CA SER A 78 -13.90 0.72 11.75
C SER A 78 -13.66 1.16 10.30
N THR A 79 -14.58 0.75 9.43
CA THR A 79 -14.63 1.13 8.01
C THR A 79 -15.80 2.08 7.72
N VAL A 80 -16.68 2.30 8.68
CA VAL A 80 -17.92 3.08 8.52
C VAL A 80 -18.14 4.02 9.72
N ASP A 81 -18.13 3.47 10.95
CA ASP A 81 -18.36 4.27 12.14
C ASP A 81 -17.22 5.27 12.36
N GLY A 82 -17.54 6.55 12.46
CA GLY A 82 -16.58 7.64 12.58
C GLY A 82 -15.95 8.10 11.26
N VAL A 83 -16.32 7.49 10.13
CA VAL A 83 -15.87 7.89 8.79
C VAL A 83 -16.85 8.92 8.20
N PRO A 84 -16.38 10.11 7.76
CA PRO A 84 -17.21 11.06 7.03
C PRO A 84 -17.77 10.48 5.73
N GLU A 85 -18.99 10.85 5.35
CA GLU A 85 -19.68 10.31 4.16
C GLU A 85 -18.83 10.42 2.89
N GLU A 86 -18.14 11.54 2.70
CA GLU A 86 -17.27 11.79 1.54
C GLU A 86 -16.02 10.92 1.49
N ALA A 87 -15.68 10.21 2.59
CA ALA A 87 -14.51 9.34 2.72
C ALA A 87 -14.88 7.86 2.80
N LEU A 88 -16.17 7.52 2.74
CA LEU A 88 -16.63 6.12 2.79
C LEU A 88 -15.95 5.28 1.69
N GLY A 89 -15.60 4.07 2.03
CA GLY A 89 -14.91 3.12 1.16
C GLY A 89 -13.42 3.38 0.95
N ARG A 90 -12.91 4.59 1.28
CA ARG A 90 -11.48 4.94 1.12
C ARG A 90 -10.81 5.39 2.42
N ALA A 91 -11.49 5.30 3.54
CA ALA A 91 -10.94 5.66 4.83
C ALA A 91 -11.16 4.56 5.88
N LEU A 92 -10.29 4.54 6.87
CA LEU A 92 -10.34 3.66 8.04
C LEU A 92 -10.20 4.50 9.31
N VAL A 93 -11.01 4.21 10.31
CA VAL A 93 -10.71 4.57 11.69
C VAL A 93 -9.70 3.54 12.21
N VAL A 94 -8.57 4.01 12.71
CA VAL A 94 -7.46 3.17 13.13
C VAL A 94 -6.96 3.57 14.53
N ARG A 95 -6.42 2.62 15.28
CA ARG A 95 -5.69 2.90 16.53
C ARG A 95 -4.46 3.76 16.22
N ARG A 96 -4.16 4.73 17.07
CA ARG A 96 -2.91 5.47 17.02
C ARG A 96 -1.78 4.57 17.50
N LEU A 97 -0.72 4.48 16.70
CA LEU A 97 0.46 3.67 16.98
C LEU A 97 1.72 4.54 17.00
N GLU A 98 2.67 4.15 17.82
CA GLU A 98 4.06 4.55 17.69
C GLU A 98 4.72 3.64 16.65
N MET A 99 4.83 4.18 15.41
CA MET A 99 5.33 3.41 14.28
C MET A 99 6.83 3.13 14.41
N LEU A 100 7.25 1.90 14.12
CA LEU A 100 8.65 1.54 14.07
C LEU A 100 9.36 2.27 12.91
N PRO A 101 10.63 2.69 13.08
CA PRO A 101 11.36 3.52 12.10
C PRO A 101 11.94 2.69 10.94
N VAL A 102 11.30 1.59 10.59
CA VAL A 102 11.74 0.67 9.53
C VAL A 102 10.56 0.24 8.66
N GLU A 103 10.81 0.06 7.38
CA GLU A 103 9.92 -0.61 6.46
C GLU A 103 10.30 -2.09 6.36
N CYS A 104 9.32 -2.97 6.48
CA CYS A 104 9.49 -4.42 6.54
C CYS A 104 9.17 -5.05 5.20
N VAL A 105 10.17 -5.15 4.33
CA VAL A 105 9.99 -5.72 2.99
C VAL A 105 10.29 -7.21 3.02
N VAL A 106 9.36 -8.02 2.49
CA VAL A 106 9.55 -9.47 2.27
C VAL A 106 9.52 -9.75 0.78
N ARG A 107 10.48 -10.54 0.31
CA ARG A 107 10.62 -10.91 -1.09
C ARG A 107 10.59 -12.41 -1.27
N GLY A 108 9.66 -12.91 -2.08
CA GLY A 108 9.64 -14.31 -2.53
C GLY A 108 10.20 -14.47 -3.94
N TYR A 109 10.42 -13.36 -4.65
CA TYR A 109 11.00 -13.30 -5.99
C TYR A 109 12.05 -12.20 -6.05
N ILE A 110 13.08 -12.41 -6.87
CA ILE A 110 14.16 -11.43 -7.04
C ILE A 110 13.83 -10.45 -8.15
N THR A 111 13.39 -9.24 -7.78
CA THR A 111 12.95 -8.21 -8.72
C THR A 111 13.20 -6.79 -8.17
N GLY A 112 13.00 -5.78 -8.97
CA GLY A 112 13.06 -4.37 -8.59
C GLY A 112 14.42 -3.95 -7.99
N SER A 113 14.40 -3.31 -6.82
CA SER A 113 15.65 -2.93 -6.11
C SER A 113 16.45 -4.15 -5.69
N GLY A 114 15.80 -5.20 -5.18
CA GLY A 114 16.50 -6.43 -4.79
C GLY A 114 17.24 -7.11 -5.94
N TRP A 115 16.69 -7.07 -7.16
CA TRP A 115 17.41 -7.55 -8.35
C TRP A 115 18.66 -6.72 -8.65
N LYS A 116 18.56 -5.38 -8.53
CA LYS A 116 19.72 -4.49 -8.73
C LYS A 116 20.82 -4.71 -7.70
N ASP A 117 20.43 -4.89 -6.44
CA ASP A 117 21.36 -5.17 -5.35
C ASP A 117 22.07 -6.51 -5.56
N TYR A 118 21.31 -7.54 -5.92
CA TYR A 118 21.86 -8.86 -6.26
C TYR A 118 22.83 -8.79 -7.45
N GLN A 119 22.51 -8.07 -8.51
CA GLN A 119 23.40 -7.88 -9.64
C GLN A 119 24.71 -7.19 -9.26
N ALA A 120 24.66 -6.24 -8.33
CA ALA A 120 25.81 -5.48 -7.89
C ALA A 120 26.70 -6.26 -6.90
N THR A 121 26.09 -7.05 -6.00
CA THR A 121 26.82 -7.59 -4.83
C THR A 121 26.68 -9.09 -4.64
N GLY A 122 25.74 -9.74 -5.33
CA GLY A 122 25.37 -11.16 -5.07
C GLY A 122 24.51 -11.34 -3.80
N ALA A 123 24.07 -10.24 -3.18
CA ALA A 123 23.30 -10.25 -1.93
C ALA A 123 22.17 -9.23 -1.98
N VAL A 124 21.20 -9.36 -1.06
CA VAL A 124 20.13 -8.37 -0.81
C VAL A 124 20.04 -8.16 0.68
N SER A 125 20.12 -6.91 1.15
CA SER A 125 20.08 -6.57 2.60
C SER A 125 21.01 -7.45 3.45
N GLY A 126 22.24 -7.70 2.98
CA GLY A 126 23.21 -8.54 3.66
C GLY A 126 23.00 -10.06 3.49
N ILE A 127 21.90 -10.51 2.90
CA ILE A 127 21.60 -11.94 2.66
C ILE A 127 22.25 -12.36 1.34
N ALA A 128 23.30 -13.21 1.43
CA ALA A 128 23.93 -13.78 0.25
C ALA A 128 22.98 -14.75 -0.48
N LEU A 129 22.82 -14.57 -1.78
CA LEU A 129 21.97 -15.41 -2.61
C LEU A 129 22.83 -16.31 -3.52
N ARG A 130 22.25 -17.43 -3.97
CA ARG A 130 22.94 -18.32 -4.91
C ARG A 130 23.30 -17.61 -6.20
N ALA A 131 24.43 -17.94 -6.77
CA ALA A 131 24.84 -17.42 -8.07
C ALA A 131 23.91 -17.91 -9.21
N GLY A 132 23.78 -17.08 -10.25
CA GLY A 132 23.04 -17.42 -11.46
C GLY A 132 21.52 -17.25 -11.36
N LEU A 133 21.02 -16.51 -10.34
CA LEU A 133 19.62 -16.07 -10.33
C LEU A 133 19.35 -15.17 -11.54
N ARG A 134 18.15 -15.26 -12.07
CA ARG A 134 17.64 -14.42 -13.15
C ARG A 134 16.56 -13.47 -12.62
N GLU A 135 16.34 -12.37 -13.29
CA GLU A 135 15.28 -11.43 -12.91
C GLU A 135 13.93 -12.12 -12.81
N SER A 136 13.14 -11.73 -11.82
CA SER A 136 11.83 -12.33 -11.49
C SER A 136 11.87 -13.81 -11.08
N GLU A 137 13.03 -14.40 -10.83
CA GLU A 137 13.12 -15.78 -10.38
C GLU A 137 12.61 -15.93 -8.95
N ARG A 138 11.86 -17.00 -8.68
CA ARG A 138 11.39 -17.34 -7.35
C ARG A 138 12.56 -17.74 -6.45
N LEU A 139 12.60 -17.17 -5.26
CA LEU A 139 13.55 -17.57 -4.22
C LEU A 139 13.11 -18.90 -3.58
N PRO A 140 14.07 -19.73 -3.10
CA PRO A 140 13.75 -20.97 -2.41
C PRO A 140 12.86 -20.74 -1.18
N GLU A 141 13.13 -19.67 -0.44
CA GLU A 141 12.39 -19.20 0.73
C GLU A 141 12.21 -17.68 0.64
N PRO A 142 11.13 -17.12 1.19
CA PRO A 142 10.98 -15.67 1.32
C PRO A 142 12.10 -15.09 2.18
N ILE A 143 12.63 -13.96 1.78
CA ILE A 143 13.67 -13.24 2.52
C ILE A 143 13.15 -11.93 3.08
N PHE A 144 13.54 -11.61 4.31
CA PHE A 144 13.25 -10.33 4.96
C PHE A 144 14.35 -9.32 4.64
N THR A 145 13.99 -8.23 3.98
CA THR A 145 14.92 -7.23 3.43
C THR A 145 14.47 -5.83 3.84
N PRO A 146 14.69 -5.43 5.10
CA PRO A 146 14.19 -4.16 5.62
C PRO A 146 14.83 -2.95 4.94
N SER A 147 14.17 -1.80 5.03
CA SER A 147 14.69 -0.49 4.69
C SER A 147 14.47 0.51 5.82
N THR A 148 15.23 1.59 5.81
CA THR A 148 14.95 2.75 6.66
C THR A 148 13.62 3.37 6.25
N LYS A 149 12.97 4.04 7.17
CA LYS A 149 11.84 4.94 6.89
C LYS A 149 12.38 6.36 6.95
N ALA A 150 12.76 6.90 5.79
CA ALA A 150 13.38 8.21 5.72
C ALA A 150 12.32 9.33 5.79
N ASP A 151 12.48 10.27 6.71
CA ASP A 151 11.66 11.50 6.75
C ASP A 151 11.94 12.40 5.53
N VAL A 152 13.17 12.38 5.04
CA VAL A 152 13.63 13.15 3.87
C VAL A 152 14.56 12.29 3.02
N GLY A 153 14.30 12.23 1.72
CA GLY A 153 15.12 11.47 0.77
C GLY A 153 14.47 10.16 0.34
N HIS A 154 15.29 9.12 0.18
CA HIS A 154 14.86 7.79 -0.23
C HIS A 154 15.10 6.79 0.90
N ASP A 155 14.21 5.81 1.02
CA ASP A 155 14.41 4.68 1.91
C ASP A 155 15.63 3.87 1.46
N GLU A 156 16.52 3.56 2.38
CA GLU A 156 17.76 2.82 2.11
C GLU A 156 17.61 1.38 2.58
N ALA A 157 17.97 0.42 1.71
CA ALA A 157 18.03 -0.98 2.07
C ALA A 157 19.08 -1.19 3.18
N ILE A 158 18.68 -1.87 4.25
CA ILE A 158 19.54 -2.17 5.40
C ILE A 158 19.47 -3.67 5.70
N ASP A 159 20.46 -4.17 6.44
CA ASP A 159 20.41 -5.54 6.96
C ASP A 159 19.59 -5.62 8.26
N PHE A 160 19.35 -6.84 8.72
CA PHE A 160 18.59 -7.10 9.94
C PHE A 160 19.22 -6.47 11.18
N GLU A 161 20.55 -6.51 11.31
CA GLU A 161 21.26 -5.97 12.48
C GLU A 161 21.08 -4.45 12.56
N ARG A 162 21.17 -3.77 11.42
CA ARG A 162 20.93 -2.33 11.37
C ARG A 162 19.47 -1.98 11.67
N ALA A 163 18.52 -2.78 11.21
CA ALA A 163 17.11 -2.61 11.54
C ALA A 163 16.86 -2.78 13.05
N ALA A 164 17.48 -3.80 13.67
CA ALA A 164 17.39 -4.02 15.12
C ALA A 164 18.02 -2.88 15.94
N GLU A 165 19.12 -2.29 15.47
CA GLU A 165 19.71 -1.09 16.09
C GLU A 165 18.78 0.12 16.03
N LEU A 166 18.13 0.36 14.87
CA LEU A 166 17.21 1.48 14.70
C LEU A 166 15.96 1.35 15.58
N VAL A 167 15.42 0.14 15.70
CA VAL A 167 14.29 -0.16 16.58
C VAL A 167 14.68 -0.11 18.06
N GLY A 168 15.96 -0.35 18.37
CA GLY A 168 16.47 -0.36 19.75
C GLY A 168 16.11 -1.62 20.55
N ASP A 169 15.43 -2.58 19.95
CA ASP A 169 15.06 -3.86 20.56
C ASP A 169 15.17 -4.99 19.53
N ARG A 170 16.21 -5.81 19.71
CA ARG A 170 16.47 -6.95 18.83
C ARG A 170 15.35 -7.99 18.86
N LYS A 171 14.78 -8.28 20.05
CA LYS A 171 13.71 -9.28 20.19
C LYS A 171 12.44 -8.83 19.51
N LEU A 172 12.11 -7.55 19.65
CA LEU A 172 11.00 -6.96 18.92
C LEU A 172 11.22 -7.06 17.40
N MET A 173 12.43 -6.76 16.93
CA MET A 173 12.76 -6.86 15.51
C MET A 173 12.73 -8.30 14.98
N GLU A 174 13.08 -9.30 15.78
CA GLU A 174 12.91 -10.72 15.47
C GLU A 174 11.42 -11.08 15.30
N ARG A 175 10.56 -10.61 16.20
CA ARG A 175 9.09 -10.78 16.08
C ARG A 175 8.54 -10.10 14.82
N VAL A 176 9.01 -8.89 14.50
CA VAL A 176 8.62 -8.15 13.29
C VAL A 176 9.01 -8.92 12.03
N ARG A 177 10.24 -9.46 11.97
CA ARG A 177 10.69 -10.28 10.85
C ARG A 177 9.84 -11.53 10.69
N ASP A 178 9.61 -12.25 11.77
CA ASP A 178 8.90 -13.52 11.74
C ASP A 178 7.43 -13.32 11.35
N ALA A 179 6.76 -12.32 11.92
CA ALA A 179 5.40 -11.92 11.52
C ALA A 179 5.34 -11.48 10.05
N SER A 180 6.33 -10.72 9.56
CA SER A 180 6.39 -10.29 8.16
C SER A 180 6.49 -11.47 7.19
N ILE A 181 7.35 -12.45 7.50
CA ILE A 181 7.51 -13.66 6.68
C ILE A 181 6.24 -14.51 6.70
N GLU A 182 5.59 -14.65 7.86
CA GLU A 182 4.35 -15.41 8.00
C GLU A 182 3.20 -14.74 7.23
N LEU A 183 3.01 -13.41 7.38
CA LEU A 183 2.04 -12.63 6.61
C LEU A 183 2.25 -12.77 5.11
N TYR A 184 3.50 -12.62 4.65
CA TYR A 184 3.83 -12.80 3.24
C TYR A 184 3.50 -14.20 2.76
N SER A 185 3.88 -15.23 3.50
CA SER A 185 3.71 -16.64 3.11
C SER A 185 2.22 -17.00 3.00
N PHE A 186 1.41 -16.56 3.97
CA PHE A 186 -0.04 -16.71 3.96
C PHE A 186 -0.67 -16.02 2.73
N ALA A 187 -0.28 -14.77 2.49
CA ALA A 187 -0.82 -13.99 1.37
C ALA A 187 -0.38 -14.52 0.00
N ALA A 188 0.88 -14.97 -0.12
CA ALA A 188 1.41 -15.53 -1.36
C ALA A 188 0.72 -16.84 -1.74
N GLU A 189 0.39 -17.70 -0.77
CA GLU A 189 -0.38 -18.92 -1.00
C GLU A 189 -1.80 -18.60 -1.46
N HIS A 190 -2.49 -17.70 -0.75
CA HIS A 190 -3.83 -17.26 -1.10
C HIS A 190 -3.90 -16.64 -2.51
N ALA A 191 -2.94 -15.77 -2.86
CA ALA A 191 -2.85 -15.15 -4.17
C ALA A 191 -2.60 -16.19 -5.27
N ARG A 192 -1.70 -17.15 -5.02
CA ARG A 192 -1.35 -18.23 -5.95
C ARG A 192 -2.56 -19.08 -6.33
N GLU A 193 -3.43 -19.40 -5.39
CA GLU A 193 -4.68 -20.13 -5.63
C GLU A 193 -5.64 -19.38 -6.56
N ARG A 194 -5.44 -18.07 -6.71
CA ARG A 194 -6.25 -17.15 -7.53
C ARG A 194 -5.56 -16.68 -8.81
N GLY A 195 -4.49 -17.39 -9.20
CA GLY A 195 -3.74 -17.08 -10.42
C GLY A 195 -2.95 -15.75 -10.32
N VAL A 196 -2.57 -15.36 -9.11
CA VAL A 196 -1.79 -14.15 -8.84
C VAL A 196 -0.51 -14.52 -8.09
N ILE A 197 0.62 -13.97 -8.51
CA ILE A 197 1.91 -14.08 -7.84
C ILE A 197 2.13 -12.83 -7.01
N LEU A 198 2.33 -12.99 -5.70
CA LEU A 198 2.85 -11.94 -4.83
C LEU A 198 4.38 -12.01 -4.85
N ALA A 199 5.02 -11.07 -5.54
CA ALA A 199 6.48 -11.10 -5.70
C ALA A 199 7.22 -10.57 -4.48
N ASP A 200 6.80 -9.43 -4.00
CA ASP A 200 7.26 -8.81 -2.76
C ASP A 200 6.17 -7.92 -2.16
N THR A 201 6.33 -7.56 -0.91
CA THR A 201 5.45 -6.64 -0.21
C THR A 201 6.21 -5.90 0.88
N LYS A 202 5.69 -4.74 1.26
CA LYS A 202 6.16 -3.90 2.36
C LYS A 202 5.10 -3.87 3.45
N PHE A 203 5.50 -4.14 4.69
CA PHE A 203 4.69 -3.96 5.89
C PHE A 203 5.24 -2.84 6.75
N GLU A 204 4.38 -2.25 7.55
CA GLU A 204 4.74 -1.30 8.59
C GLU A 204 4.12 -1.73 9.92
N PHE A 205 4.90 -1.68 10.99
CA PHE A 205 4.46 -2.08 12.31
C PHE A 205 4.63 -0.93 13.30
N GLY A 206 3.85 -0.98 14.37
CA GLY A 206 3.95 -0.07 15.48
C GLY A 206 3.57 -0.75 16.79
N LEU A 207 3.69 0.02 17.87
CA LEU A 207 3.29 -0.35 19.21
C LEU A 207 2.11 0.53 19.63
N PRO A 208 1.19 0.06 20.50
CA PRO A 208 0.18 0.94 21.09
C PRO A 208 0.83 2.13 21.78
N SER A 209 0.27 3.34 21.58
CA SER A 209 0.80 4.53 22.20
C SER A 209 0.67 4.47 23.73
N THR A 210 1.78 4.73 24.42
CA THR A 210 1.83 4.75 25.89
C THR A 210 1.07 5.94 26.50
N GLU A 211 0.77 6.97 25.72
CA GLU A 211 0.02 8.15 26.18
C GLU A 211 -1.42 7.81 26.62
N THR A 212 -1.95 6.69 26.20
CA THR A 212 -3.32 6.24 26.53
C THR A 212 -3.38 5.26 27.71
N GLY A 213 -2.25 4.92 28.35
CA GLY A 213 -2.18 3.99 29.48
C GLY A 213 -2.35 2.51 29.10
N GLU A 214 -2.50 2.17 27.83
CA GLU A 214 -2.68 0.79 27.37
C GLU A 214 -1.39 -0.02 27.25
N GLY A 215 -0.21 0.63 27.31
CA GLY A 215 1.10 0.00 27.14
C GLY A 215 1.83 -0.45 28.42
N GLY A 216 1.20 -0.36 29.62
CA GLY A 216 1.86 -0.51 30.92
C GLY A 216 1.77 -1.89 31.57
N GLY A 217 1.48 -2.96 30.86
CA GLY A 217 1.49 -4.33 31.39
C GLY A 217 2.91 -4.89 31.55
N GLU A 218 3.15 -5.70 32.60
CA GLU A 218 4.36 -6.53 32.73
C GLU A 218 4.35 -7.61 31.65
N GLY A 219 4.85 -7.30 30.44
CA GLY A 219 4.91 -8.22 29.31
C GLY A 219 5.61 -7.62 28.09
N GLU A 220 5.83 -8.44 27.08
CA GLU A 220 6.31 -7.94 25.79
C GLU A 220 5.23 -7.03 25.17
N PRO A 221 5.62 -5.89 24.57
CA PRO A 221 4.65 -4.98 23.95
C PRO A 221 3.88 -5.67 22.80
N GLU A 222 2.59 -5.34 22.67
CA GLU A 222 1.78 -5.82 21.56
C GLU A 222 2.35 -5.29 20.24
N LEU A 223 2.75 -6.19 19.34
CA LEU A 223 3.13 -5.83 17.97
C LEU A 223 1.87 -5.66 17.13
N VAL A 224 1.74 -4.52 16.45
CA VAL A 224 0.55 -4.17 15.67
C VAL A 224 0.93 -3.83 14.24
N LEU A 225 0.27 -4.49 13.28
CA LEU A 225 0.38 -4.18 11.85
C LEU A 225 -0.38 -2.88 11.57
N GLY A 226 0.30 -1.90 11.00
CA GLY A 226 -0.24 -0.60 10.66
C GLY A 226 -0.21 -0.30 9.16
N ASP A 227 -0.56 0.93 8.82
CA ASP A 227 -0.60 1.46 7.45
C ASP A 227 -1.50 0.64 6.51
N GLU A 228 -1.18 0.56 5.22
CA GLU A 228 -1.84 -0.37 4.27
C GLU A 228 -1.15 -1.73 4.27
N VAL A 229 -1.89 -2.76 3.92
CA VAL A 229 -1.35 -4.11 3.88
C VAL A 229 -1.69 -4.80 2.58
N LEU A 230 -0.67 -5.37 1.91
CA LEU A 230 -0.83 -6.25 0.76
C LEU A 230 -1.70 -5.62 -0.36
N THR A 231 -1.54 -4.32 -0.58
CA THR A 231 -2.20 -3.59 -1.66
C THR A 231 -1.30 -3.49 -2.88
N PRO A 232 -1.82 -3.17 -4.06
CA PRO A 232 -0.99 -2.89 -5.24
C PRO A 232 -0.01 -1.71 -5.07
N ASP A 233 -0.18 -0.86 -4.04
CA ASP A 233 0.75 0.22 -3.73
C ASP A 233 1.93 -0.24 -2.87
N SER A 234 1.69 -1.18 -1.95
CA SER A 234 2.72 -1.75 -1.07
C SER A 234 3.30 -3.07 -1.57
N SER A 235 2.75 -3.67 -2.62
CA SER A 235 3.09 -5.01 -3.11
C SER A 235 3.21 -5.07 -4.63
N ARG A 236 4.02 -6.01 -5.13
CA ARG A 236 4.01 -6.39 -6.55
C ARG A 236 3.19 -7.64 -6.75
N TYR A 237 2.08 -7.47 -7.44
CA TYR A 237 1.20 -8.56 -7.86
C TYR A 237 1.34 -8.79 -9.37
N TRP A 238 1.68 -10.01 -9.77
CA TRP A 238 1.81 -10.39 -11.17
C TRP A 238 0.71 -11.39 -11.55
N PRO A 239 0.15 -11.30 -12.76
CA PRO A 239 -0.62 -12.41 -13.31
C PRO A 239 0.25 -13.68 -13.36
N ALA A 240 -0.28 -14.81 -12.88
CA ALA A 240 0.45 -16.08 -12.98
C ALA A 240 0.52 -16.57 -14.43
N ASP A 241 -0.52 -16.24 -15.23
CA ASP A 241 -0.55 -16.51 -16.66
C ASP A 241 0.49 -15.65 -17.37
N GLY A 242 1.41 -16.29 -18.08
CA GLY A 242 2.48 -15.62 -18.81
C GLY A 242 3.67 -15.22 -17.96
N TYR A 243 3.74 -15.66 -16.68
CA TYR A 243 4.94 -15.47 -15.87
C TYR A 243 6.14 -16.21 -16.47
N GLU A 244 7.21 -15.48 -16.73
CA GLU A 244 8.47 -16.00 -17.25
C GLU A 244 9.66 -15.41 -16.52
N VAL A 245 10.62 -16.26 -16.17
CA VAL A 245 11.87 -15.87 -15.51
C VAL A 245 12.86 -15.25 -16.50
N GLY A 246 13.53 -14.17 -16.11
CA GLY A 246 14.61 -13.54 -16.86
C GLY A 246 14.32 -12.13 -17.35
N HIS A 247 13.15 -11.61 -17.05
CA HIS A 247 12.76 -10.22 -17.35
C HIS A 247 11.72 -9.71 -16.35
N GLY A 248 11.44 -8.40 -16.39
CA GLY A 248 10.35 -7.79 -15.61
C GLY A 248 8.99 -8.33 -16.01
N GLN A 249 8.07 -8.43 -15.04
CA GLN A 249 6.74 -8.99 -15.24
C GLN A 249 5.68 -7.88 -15.41
N PRO A 250 4.60 -8.14 -16.19
CA PRO A 250 3.38 -7.35 -16.08
C PRO A 250 2.88 -7.35 -14.65
N SER A 251 2.31 -6.24 -14.18
CA SER A 251 1.89 -6.11 -12.78
C SER A 251 0.53 -5.43 -12.67
N PHE A 252 -0.20 -5.76 -11.60
CA PHE A 252 -1.45 -5.08 -11.23
C PHE A 252 -1.22 -3.77 -10.45
N ASP A 253 0.03 -3.35 -10.31
CA ASP A 253 0.44 -2.16 -9.57
C ASP A 253 0.68 -0.93 -10.48
N LYS A 254 1.46 0.02 -9.96
CA LYS A 254 1.89 1.24 -10.64
C LYS A 254 2.76 1.01 -11.87
N GLN A 255 3.11 -0.23 -12.21
CA GLN A 255 4.04 -0.50 -13.32
C GLN A 255 3.49 0.00 -14.64
N PHE A 256 2.17 -0.10 -14.86
CA PHE A 256 1.55 0.42 -16.08
C PHE A 256 1.73 1.94 -16.25
N VAL A 257 1.61 2.69 -15.16
CA VAL A 257 1.91 4.14 -15.19
C VAL A 257 3.41 4.40 -15.32
N ARG A 258 4.26 3.58 -14.68
CA ARG A 258 5.72 3.70 -14.81
C ARG A 258 6.19 3.42 -16.24
N ASP A 259 5.62 2.45 -16.92
CA ASP A 259 5.94 2.10 -18.30
C ASP A 259 5.56 3.25 -19.23
N TRP A 260 4.34 3.77 -19.09
CA TRP A 260 3.91 4.97 -19.81
C TRP A 260 4.83 6.17 -19.52
N ALA A 261 5.11 6.46 -18.25
CA ALA A 261 5.96 7.57 -17.86
C ALA A 261 7.39 7.45 -18.43
N SER A 262 7.93 6.22 -18.48
CA SER A 262 9.23 5.96 -19.11
C SER A 262 9.20 6.14 -20.62
N ALA A 263 8.09 5.78 -21.28
CA ALA A 263 7.91 5.94 -22.74
C ALA A 263 7.59 7.39 -23.13
N SER A 264 7.10 8.23 -22.21
CA SER A 264 6.70 9.61 -22.49
C SER A 264 7.89 10.58 -22.69
N GLY A 265 9.11 10.13 -22.38
CA GLY A 265 10.32 10.98 -22.43
C GLY A 265 10.48 11.87 -21.18
N TRP A 266 9.66 11.70 -20.14
CA TRP A 266 9.83 12.42 -18.88
C TRP A 266 11.13 12.01 -18.18
N ASP A 267 11.86 12.98 -17.65
CA ASP A 267 13.15 12.80 -16.97
C ASP A 267 13.06 12.21 -15.56
N LYS A 268 11.83 11.84 -15.12
CA LYS A 268 11.51 11.28 -13.79
C LYS A 268 11.77 12.25 -12.63
N ARG A 269 11.74 13.55 -12.90
CA ARG A 269 11.85 14.60 -11.88
C ARG A 269 10.56 15.40 -11.78
N PRO A 270 10.21 15.91 -10.59
CA PRO A 270 9.08 16.82 -10.45
C PRO A 270 9.22 18.09 -11.31
N PRO A 271 8.11 18.59 -11.89
CA PRO A 271 6.74 18.08 -11.78
C PRO A 271 6.48 16.87 -12.69
N ALA A 272 5.68 15.93 -12.19
CA ALA A 272 5.25 14.80 -13.01
C ALA A 272 4.22 15.23 -14.08
N PRO A 273 4.21 14.59 -15.27
CA PRO A 273 3.26 14.90 -16.32
C PRO A 273 1.83 14.44 -15.99
N ALA A 274 0.84 15.07 -16.61
CA ALA A 274 -0.55 14.60 -16.55
C ALA A 274 -0.69 13.24 -17.26
N ILE A 275 -1.44 12.33 -16.65
CA ILE A 275 -1.65 10.96 -17.18
C ILE A 275 -2.79 11.00 -18.22
N PRO A 276 -2.60 10.45 -19.43
CA PRO A 276 -3.67 10.35 -20.43
C PRO A 276 -4.83 9.49 -19.94
N GLN A 277 -6.05 9.80 -20.40
CA GLN A 277 -7.28 9.12 -19.98
C GLN A 277 -7.26 7.61 -20.21
N GLU A 278 -6.68 7.15 -21.31
CA GLU A 278 -6.52 5.72 -21.60
C GLU A 278 -5.63 5.01 -20.57
N VAL A 279 -4.56 5.70 -20.09
CA VAL A 279 -3.67 5.16 -19.06
C VAL A 279 -4.36 5.19 -17.69
N VAL A 280 -5.14 6.24 -17.40
CA VAL A 280 -5.98 6.32 -16.19
C VAL A 280 -6.97 5.16 -16.15
N ALA A 281 -7.74 4.97 -17.23
CA ALA A 281 -8.73 3.89 -17.32
C ALA A 281 -8.07 2.50 -17.22
N GLY A 282 -6.96 2.28 -17.92
CA GLY A 282 -6.22 1.03 -17.86
C GLY A 282 -5.61 0.76 -16.47
N THR A 283 -5.18 1.81 -15.77
CA THR A 283 -4.68 1.68 -14.39
C THR A 283 -5.80 1.33 -13.42
N ARG A 284 -6.92 2.06 -13.47
CA ARG A 284 -8.10 1.75 -12.66
C ARG A 284 -8.56 0.31 -12.84
N ALA A 285 -8.67 -0.14 -14.10
CA ALA A 285 -9.10 -1.51 -14.40
C ALA A 285 -8.19 -2.56 -13.74
N ARG A 286 -6.86 -2.34 -13.72
CA ARG A 286 -5.90 -3.25 -13.06
C ARG A 286 -6.03 -3.27 -11.55
N TYR A 287 -6.29 -2.12 -10.93
CA TYR A 287 -6.51 -2.05 -9.48
C TYR A 287 -7.81 -2.79 -9.09
N VAL A 288 -8.89 -2.59 -9.84
CA VAL A 288 -10.16 -3.31 -9.62
C VAL A 288 -9.96 -4.82 -9.87
N GLU A 289 -9.30 -5.20 -10.95
CA GLU A 289 -9.00 -6.61 -11.25
C GLU A 289 -8.18 -7.27 -10.12
N ALA A 290 -7.18 -6.56 -9.57
CA ALA A 290 -6.42 -7.07 -8.42
C ALA A 290 -7.32 -7.31 -7.21
N TYR A 291 -8.22 -6.36 -6.92
CA TYR A 291 -9.19 -6.50 -5.83
C TYR A 291 -10.05 -7.75 -6.04
N GLU A 292 -10.69 -7.88 -7.18
CA GLU A 292 -11.63 -8.97 -7.47
C GLU A 292 -10.96 -10.34 -7.49
N ARG A 293 -9.77 -10.44 -8.06
CA ARG A 293 -9.00 -11.70 -8.04
C ARG A 293 -8.60 -12.11 -6.64
N ILE A 294 -8.07 -11.16 -5.85
CA ILE A 294 -7.57 -11.45 -4.50
C ILE A 294 -8.70 -11.73 -3.53
N THR A 295 -9.76 -10.92 -3.54
CA THR A 295 -10.87 -11.08 -2.60
C THR A 295 -11.84 -12.18 -3.02
N GLY A 296 -11.99 -12.40 -4.33
CA GLY A 296 -13.00 -13.28 -4.91
C GLY A 296 -14.40 -12.63 -4.95
N GLU A 297 -14.50 -11.32 -4.69
CA GLU A 297 -15.75 -10.54 -4.67
C GLU A 297 -15.71 -9.45 -5.73
N PRO A 298 -16.84 -9.07 -6.34
CA PRO A 298 -16.94 -7.87 -7.17
C PRO A 298 -16.58 -6.62 -6.36
N PHE A 299 -15.93 -5.65 -6.97
CA PHE A 299 -15.56 -4.40 -6.28
C PHE A 299 -16.80 -3.62 -5.80
N GLU A 300 -17.91 -3.73 -6.51
CA GLU A 300 -19.20 -3.17 -6.13
C GLU A 300 -19.68 -3.64 -4.76
N ALA A 301 -19.39 -4.89 -4.37
CA ALA A 301 -19.76 -5.42 -3.06
C ALA A 301 -19.04 -4.67 -1.91
N TRP A 302 -17.81 -4.22 -2.13
CA TRP A 302 -17.10 -3.35 -1.19
C TRP A 302 -17.79 -1.97 -1.08
N LEU A 303 -18.14 -1.37 -2.21
CA LEU A 303 -18.80 -0.07 -2.24
C LEU A 303 -20.16 -0.12 -1.53
N GLU A 304 -20.96 -1.13 -1.79
CA GLU A 304 -22.26 -1.35 -1.13
C GLU A 304 -22.11 -1.53 0.39
N ARG A 305 -21.15 -2.35 0.82
CA ARG A 305 -20.89 -2.65 2.24
C ARG A 305 -20.47 -1.41 3.03
N THR A 306 -19.78 -0.47 2.41
CA THR A 306 -19.34 0.77 3.04
C THR A 306 -20.27 1.95 2.78
N GLY A 307 -21.30 1.81 1.94
CA GLY A 307 -22.17 2.90 1.52
C GLY A 307 -21.48 3.91 0.59
N ALA A 308 -20.34 3.55 0.02
CA ALA A 308 -19.59 4.39 -0.91
C ALA A 308 -20.20 4.32 -2.33
N ALA A 309 -20.15 5.42 -3.06
CA ALA A 309 -20.41 5.41 -4.50
C ALA A 309 -19.13 5.18 -5.30
N ALA A 310 -19.24 4.56 -6.47
CA ALA A 310 -18.12 4.52 -7.42
C ALA A 310 -17.84 5.93 -7.93
N ASP A 311 -16.54 6.25 -8.09
CA ASP A 311 -16.19 7.53 -8.72
C ASP A 311 -16.57 7.48 -10.20
N ALA A 312 -17.26 8.52 -10.67
CA ALA A 312 -17.59 8.63 -12.08
C ALA A 312 -16.29 8.58 -12.88
N ALA A 313 -16.09 7.51 -13.65
CA ALA A 313 -15.05 7.49 -14.66
C ALA A 313 -15.28 8.73 -15.51
N GLY A 314 -14.30 9.67 -15.54
CA GLY A 314 -14.44 10.99 -16.14
C GLY A 314 -14.72 10.97 -17.65
N PHE A 315 -15.89 10.50 -18.01
CA PHE A 315 -16.55 10.73 -19.29
C PHE A 315 -17.48 11.96 -19.13
N GLY A 316 -16.93 13.07 -18.65
CA GLY A 316 -17.59 14.37 -18.72
C GLY A 316 -17.64 14.78 -20.18
N GLY A 317 -18.71 14.40 -20.85
CA GLY A 317 -19.05 14.89 -22.17
C GLY A 317 -19.08 16.40 -22.18
N ALA A 318 -18.35 17.02 -23.08
CA ALA A 318 -18.62 18.37 -23.54
C ALA A 318 -20.07 18.42 -24.09
N ALA A 319 -21.01 18.78 -23.22
CA ALA A 319 -22.38 19.05 -23.62
C ALA A 319 -22.60 20.57 -23.62
N GLY A 320 -22.73 21.10 -24.81
CA GLY A 320 -23.61 22.24 -25.04
C GLY A 320 -22.99 23.64 -24.90
N LEU A 321 -22.19 24.07 -25.85
CA LEU A 321 -22.26 25.47 -26.27
C LEU A 321 -23.36 25.56 -27.33
N GLY A 322 -24.56 25.91 -26.90
CA GLY A 322 -25.68 26.24 -27.76
C GLY A 322 -25.34 27.44 -28.64
N ALA A 323 -25.35 27.21 -29.94
CA ALA A 323 -25.40 28.28 -30.92
C ALA A 323 -26.80 28.93 -30.85
N SER A 324 -26.89 30.11 -30.28
CA SER A 324 -28.00 31.01 -30.54
C SER A 324 -27.67 31.69 -31.87
N ALA A 325 -28.35 31.23 -32.92
CA ALA A 325 -28.53 32.02 -34.11
C ALA A 325 -29.53 33.10 -33.77
N ASP A 326 -29.13 34.34 -33.86
CA ASP A 326 -30.09 35.44 -34.01
C ASP A 326 -29.83 36.19 -35.31
N ALA A 327 -30.89 36.25 -36.07
CA ALA A 327 -30.95 36.92 -37.35
C ALA A 327 -31.22 38.43 -37.12
N GLY A 328 -30.53 39.22 -37.91
CA GLY A 328 -30.74 40.64 -38.00
C GLY A 328 -29.92 41.21 -39.14
#